data_1009086ccf3cf9c12869893afba5d7f1
#
_entry.id   1009086ccf3cf9c12869893afba5d7f1
#
_cell.length_a   1.000
_cell.length_b   1.000
_cell.length_c   1.000
_cell.angle_alpha   90.00
_cell.angle_beta   90.00
_cell.angle_gamma   90.00
#
_symmetry.space_group_name_H-M   'P 1'
#
loop_
_entity.id
_entity.type
_entity.pdbx_description
1 polymer ?
#
loop_
_entity_poly.entity_id
_entity_poly.type
_entity_poly.pdbx_seq_one_letter_code
_entity_poly.pdbx_strand_id
1 'polypeptide(L)'
;KGPQVMKGYWQRQEATDEMIDSEGWLKTGDIAIIQPDGYIRIVDRKKDMILISGFNVYPNELEDVLATLPGVLQCAAIGVPDEKSGETIKVFVVAKPGVTLTKDKVMEHMRANLTGYKVPRSVEFRDVLPTTNVGKILRRELRDEELKKLGVKK
;
A
#
# COMPACT_ATOMS: atom_id res chain seq x y z
N LYS A 1 10.85 -6.04 20.92
CA LYS A 1 10.81 -6.41 22.33
C LYS A 1 11.24 -5.21 23.17
N GLY A 2 10.50 -4.89 24.24
CA GLY A 2 10.82 -3.76 25.12
C GLY A 2 9.67 -3.45 26.07
N PRO A 3 9.86 -2.55 27.04
CA PRO A 3 8.86 -2.24 28.07
C PRO A 3 7.59 -1.58 27.49
N GLN A 4 7.67 -1.01 26.29
CA GLN A 4 6.55 -0.39 25.57
C GLN A 4 5.65 -1.42 24.88
N VAL A 5 6.06 -2.68 24.76
CA VAL A 5 5.25 -3.72 24.10
C VAL A 5 4.05 -4.05 24.97
N MET A 6 2.87 -4.10 24.36
CA MET A 6 1.63 -4.49 25.03
C MET A 6 1.76 -5.88 25.66
N LYS A 7 0.99 -6.15 26.71
CA LYS A 7 0.90 -7.49 27.32
C LYS A 7 0.11 -8.48 26.47
N GLY A 8 -0.77 -8.01 25.62
CA GLY A 8 -1.62 -8.81 24.76
C GLY A 8 -2.95 -8.12 24.45
N TYR A 9 -3.80 -8.81 23.71
CA TYR A 9 -5.17 -8.38 23.42
C TYR A 9 -6.12 -8.84 24.54
N TRP A 10 -6.96 -7.94 25.02
CA TRP A 10 -7.92 -8.22 26.06
C TRP A 10 -8.84 -9.40 25.70
N GLN A 11 -8.86 -10.45 26.52
CA GLN A 11 -9.66 -11.67 26.33
C GLN A 11 -9.49 -12.37 24.97
N ARG A 12 -8.31 -12.22 24.32
CA ARG A 12 -8.02 -12.83 23.01
C ARG A 12 -6.61 -13.42 23.02
N GLN A 13 -6.46 -14.54 23.71
CA GLN A 13 -5.16 -15.18 23.88
C GLN A 13 -4.58 -15.65 22.54
N GLU A 14 -5.36 -16.32 21.70
CA GLU A 14 -4.92 -16.78 20.38
C GLU A 14 -4.35 -15.63 19.52
N ALA A 15 -5.06 -14.50 19.45
CA ALA A 15 -4.58 -13.33 18.74
C ALA A 15 -3.32 -12.73 19.36
N THR A 16 -3.13 -12.89 20.66
CA THR A 16 -1.91 -12.46 21.36
C THR A 16 -0.74 -13.34 20.97
N ASP A 17 -0.92 -14.67 20.97
CA ASP A 17 0.13 -15.65 20.64
C ASP A 17 0.56 -15.57 19.18
N GLU A 18 -0.35 -15.18 18.27
CA GLU A 18 -0.02 -14.89 16.88
C GLU A 18 0.91 -13.68 16.74
N MET A 19 0.70 -12.65 17.57
CA MET A 19 1.39 -11.37 17.46
C MET A 19 2.64 -11.25 18.32
N ILE A 20 2.69 -11.93 19.47
CA ILE A 20 3.81 -11.90 20.41
C ILE A 20 4.31 -13.34 20.56
N ASP A 21 5.57 -13.58 20.17
CA ASP A 21 6.16 -14.90 20.30
C ASP A 21 6.56 -15.22 21.77
N SER A 22 6.98 -16.47 21.99
CA SER A 22 7.38 -16.96 23.33
C SER A 22 8.57 -16.21 23.96
N GLU A 23 9.36 -15.49 23.14
CA GLU A 23 10.47 -14.67 23.62
C GLU A 23 10.08 -13.21 23.89
N GLY A 24 8.83 -12.84 23.62
CA GLY A 24 8.28 -11.50 23.83
C GLY A 24 8.57 -10.52 22.69
N TRP A 25 8.81 -11.02 21.46
CA TRP A 25 8.91 -10.19 20.27
C TRP A 25 7.53 -9.95 19.65
N LEU A 26 7.18 -8.67 19.51
CA LEU A 26 5.95 -8.25 18.83
C LEU A 26 6.18 -8.17 17.33
N LYS A 27 5.34 -8.88 16.56
CA LYS A 27 5.26 -8.76 15.11
C LYS A 27 4.43 -7.52 14.76
N THR A 28 5.07 -6.42 14.36
CA THR A 28 4.37 -5.15 14.06
C THR A 28 3.56 -5.21 12.77
N GLY A 29 3.91 -6.13 11.88
CA GLY A 29 3.37 -6.21 10.52
C GLY A 29 3.94 -5.15 9.58
N ASP A 30 4.95 -4.43 10.01
CA ASP A 30 5.66 -3.46 9.18
C ASP A 30 6.86 -4.13 8.47
N ILE A 31 7.16 -3.65 7.27
CA ILE A 31 8.38 -3.97 6.52
C ILE A 31 9.34 -2.82 6.71
N ALA A 32 10.57 -3.13 7.09
CA ALA A 32 11.58 -2.13 7.36
C ALA A 32 12.94 -2.53 6.78
N ILE A 33 13.80 -1.54 6.58
CA ILE A 33 15.20 -1.70 6.18
C ILE A 33 16.07 -1.16 7.31
N ILE A 34 17.02 -1.96 7.76
CA ILE A 34 18.07 -1.51 8.69
C ILE A 34 19.15 -0.85 7.85
N GLN A 35 19.40 0.42 8.12
CA GLN A 35 20.42 1.20 7.41
C GLN A 35 21.81 0.92 7.97
N PRO A 36 22.90 1.20 7.22
CA PRO A 36 24.26 0.97 7.68
C PRO A 36 24.62 1.69 8.98
N ASP A 37 23.98 2.82 9.27
CA ASP A 37 24.12 3.59 10.51
C ASP A 37 23.30 3.04 11.69
N GLY A 38 22.58 1.92 11.50
CA GLY A 38 21.77 1.26 12.50
C GLY A 38 20.33 1.80 12.65
N TYR A 39 19.99 2.86 11.92
CA TYR A 39 18.61 3.34 11.92
C TYR A 39 17.69 2.41 11.13
N ILE A 40 16.42 2.34 11.57
CA ILE A 40 15.38 1.54 10.92
C ILE A 40 14.47 2.48 10.15
N ARG A 41 14.36 2.24 8.83
CA ARG A 41 13.40 2.92 7.97
C ARG A 41 12.24 1.99 7.65
N ILE A 42 11.03 2.35 8.08
CA ILE A 42 9.81 1.64 7.69
C ILE A 42 9.53 1.92 6.22
N VAL A 43 9.35 0.85 5.45
CA VAL A 43 9.09 0.90 4.01
C VAL A 43 7.60 0.84 3.74
N ASP A 44 6.92 -0.16 4.32
CA ASP A 44 5.48 -0.38 4.11
C ASP A 44 4.90 -1.35 5.15
N ARG A 45 3.63 -1.66 5.00
CA ARG A 45 2.95 -2.72 5.75
C ARG A 45 2.96 -4.04 4.99
N LYS A 46 3.29 -5.14 5.68
CA LYS A 46 3.31 -6.49 5.09
C LYS A 46 2.00 -6.85 4.39
N LYS A 47 0.85 -6.48 4.99
CA LYS A 47 -0.50 -6.75 4.45
C LYS A 47 -0.87 -5.93 3.23
N ASP A 48 -0.17 -4.82 2.98
CA ASP A 48 -0.42 -3.92 1.85
C ASP A 48 0.54 -4.18 0.69
N MET A 49 1.60 -4.98 0.91
CA MET A 49 2.53 -5.42 -0.11
C MET A 49 1.82 -6.14 -1.25
N ILE A 50 2.17 -5.79 -2.46
CA ILE A 50 1.62 -6.36 -3.71
C ILE A 50 2.60 -7.40 -4.22
N LEU A 51 2.11 -8.60 -4.56
CA LEU A 51 2.94 -9.69 -5.05
C LEU A 51 2.72 -9.89 -6.55
N ILE A 52 3.67 -9.42 -7.36
CA ILE A 52 3.61 -9.51 -8.83
C ILE A 52 4.62 -10.50 -9.34
N SER A 53 4.16 -11.65 -9.86
CA SER A 53 5.03 -12.70 -10.40
C SER A 53 6.18 -13.08 -9.44
N GLY A 54 5.92 -13.08 -8.13
CA GLY A 54 6.92 -13.39 -7.10
C GLY A 54 7.75 -12.17 -6.62
N PHE A 55 7.60 -11.01 -7.23
CA PHE A 55 8.28 -9.78 -6.79
C PHE A 55 7.44 -9.00 -5.80
N ASN A 56 8.07 -8.54 -4.72
CA ASN A 56 7.44 -7.68 -3.74
C ASN A 56 7.43 -6.24 -4.24
N VAL A 57 6.24 -5.64 -4.29
CA VAL A 57 6.05 -4.23 -4.63
C VAL A 57 5.37 -3.53 -3.46
N TYR A 58 5.90 -2.40 -3.08
CA TYR A 58 5.44 -1.64 -1.93
C TYR A 58 4.62 -0.44 -2.38
N PRO A 59 3.33 -0.33 -1.98
CA PRO A 59 2.47 0.79 -2.32
C PRO A 59 3.09 2.16 -2.06
N ASN A 60 3.78 2.33 -0.92
CA ASN A 60 4.41 3.61 -0.58
C ASN A 60 5.42 4.07 -1.64
N GLU A 61 6.24 3.15 -2.19
CA GLU A 61 7.19 3.48 -3.25
C GLU A 61 6.48 4.02 -4.51
N LEU A 62 5.35 3.44 -4.86
CA LEU A 62 4.55 3.85 -6.01
C LEU A 62 3.88 5.21 -5.77
N GLU A 63 3.34 5.39 -4.57
CA GLU A 63 2.69 6.62 -4.14
C GLU A 63 3.68 7.78 -4.04
N ASP A 64 4.89 7.53 -3.52
CA ASP A 64 5.97 8.53 -3.46
C ASP A 64 6.34 9.02 -4.86
N VAL A 65 6.52 8.12 -5.82
CA VAL A 65 6.76 8.48 -7.23
C VAL A 65 5.59 9.27 -7.79
N LEU A 66 4.35 8.80 -7.58
CA LEU A 66 3.17 9.43 -8.13
C LEU A 66 2.92 10.82 -7.53
N ALA A 67 3.25 11.02 -6.25
CA ALA A 67 3.15 12.31 -5.58
C ALA A 67 4.08 13.39 -6.15
N THR A 68 5.17 12.99 -6.83
CA THR A 68 6.07 13.94 -7.53
C THR A 68 5.49 14.48 -8.83
N LEU A 69 4.43 13.84 -9.38
CA LEU A 69 3.78 14.31 -10.60
C LEU A 69 3.02 15.62 -10.31
N PRO A 70 3.37 16.74 -10.99
CA PRO A 70 2.65 17.99 -10.81
C PRO A 70 1.15 17.83 -11.10
N GLY A 71 0.32 18.32 -10.19
CA GLY A 71 -1.14 18.22 -10.31
C GLY A 71 -1.77 17.08 -9.52
N VAL A 72 -1.02 16.14 -8.98
CA VAL A 72 -1.53 15.15 -8.02
C VAL A 72 -1.73 15.81 -6.65
N LEU A 73 -2.93 15.67 -6.09
CA LEU A 73 -3.27 16.09 -4.73
C LEU A 73 -3.11 14.95 -3.74
N GLN A 74 -3.70 13.79 -4.07
CA GLN A 74 -3.62 12.57 -3.29
C GLN A 74 -3.52 11.37 -4.24
N CYS A 75 -2.90 10.31 -3.80
CA CYS A 75 -2.85 9.06 -4.55
C CYS A 75 -2.81 7.85 -3.61
N ALA A 76 -3.21 6.71 -4.13
CA ALA A 76 -3.12 5.43 -3.47
C ALA A 76 -2.80 4.34 -4.47
N ALA A 77 -2.02 3.35 -4.07
CA ALA A 77 -1.75 2.15 -4.85
C ALA A 77 -2.23 0.91 -4.12
N ILE A 78 -2.86 -0.01 -4.85
CA ILE A 78 -3.28 -1.31 -4.33
C ILE A 78 -2.94 -2.42 -5.30
N GLY A 79 -2.78 -3.65 -4.76
CA GLY A 79 -2.82 -4.87 -5.55
C GLY A 79 -4.26 -5.27 -5.86
N VAL A 80 -4.50 -5.67 -7.09
CA VAL A 80 -5.76 -6.29 -7.51
C VAL A 80 -5.43 -7.64 -8.16
N PRO A 81 -6.29 -8.66 -8.02
CA PRO A 81 -6.06 -9.98 -8.61
C PRO A 81 -5.83 -9.91 -10.12
N ASP A 82 -4.87 -10.70 -10.59
CA ASP A 82 -4.54 -10.88 -12.01
C ASP A 82 -4.18 -12.33 -12.30
N GLU A 83 -4.80 -12.94 -13.29
CA GLU A 83 -4.63 -14.36 -13.60
C GLU A 83 -3.19 -14.73 -13.99
N LYS A 84 -2.44 -13.81 -14.58
CA LYS A 84 -1.09 -14.07 -15.11
C LYS A 84 0.02 -13.79 -14.09
N SER A 85 -0.13 -12.77 -13.28
CA SER A 85 0.90 -12.30 -12.35
C SER A 85 0.58 -12.50 -10.87
N GLY A 86 -0.59 -13.11 -10.58
CA GLY A 86 -1.14 -13.21 -9.22
C GLY A 86 -1.83 -11.92 -8.83
N GLU A 87 -1.10 -10.82 -8.78
CA GLU A 87 -1.63 -9.47 -8.60
C GLU A 87 -1.09 -8.52 -9.66
N THR A 88 -1.81 -7.41 -9.87
CA THR A 88 -1.35 -6.27 -10.66
C THR A 88 -1.64 -4.97 -9.90
N ILE A 89 -0.95 -3.90 -10.28
CA ILE A 89 -1.07 -2.61 -9.61
C ILE A 89 -2.22 -1.80 -10.22
N LYS A 90 -3.09 -1.29 -9.34
CA LYS A 90 -4.05 -0.23 -9.64
C LYS A 90 -3.73 0.98 -8.80
N VAL A 91 -3.69 2.16 -9.42
CA VAL A 91 -3.52 3.43 -8.73
C VAL A 91 -4.78 4.27 -8.80
N PHE A 92 -5.06 4.95 -7.70
CA PHE A 92 -6.12 5.95 -7.58
C PHE A 92 -5.47 7.31 -7.46
N VAL A 93 -6.00 8.29 -8.17
CA VAL A 93 -5.44 9.63 -8.23
C VAL A 93 -6.53 10.67 -8.01
N VAL A 94 -6.28 11.59 -7.09
CA VAL A 94 -7.06 12.82 -6.93
C VAL A 94 -6.24 13.95 -7.50
N ALA A 95 -6.77 14.67 -8.47
CA ALA A 95 -6.12 15.83 -9.05
C ALA A 95 -6.30 17.08 -8.17
N LYS A 96 -5.34 18.00 -8.20
CA LYS A 96 -5.49 19.33 -7.59
C LYS A 96 -6.62 20.10 -8.28
N PRO A 97 -7.34 20.95 -7.56
CA PRO A 97 -8.37 21.82 -8.15
C PRO A 97 -7.84 22.61 -9.36
N GLY A 98 -8.61 22.61 -10.44
CA GLY A 98 -8.26 23.31 -11.68
C GLY A 98 -7.18 22.62 -12.53
N VAL A 99 -6.68 21.46 -12.15
CA VAL A 99 -5.70 20.69 -12.92
C VAL A 99 -6.36 19.49 -13.60
N THR A 100 -6.17 19.35 -14.90
CA THR A 100 -6.59 18.16 -15.64
C THR A 100 -5.40 17.22 -15.80
N LEU A 101 -5.48 16.07 -15.13
CA LEU A 101 -4.55 14.95 -15.32
C LEU A 101 -5.19 13.91 -16.24
N THR A 102 -4.38 13.32 -17.11
CA THR A 102 -4.80 12.20 -17.96
C THR A 102 -4.12 10.91 -17.53
N LYS A 103 -4.74 9.77 -17.85
CA LYS A 103 -4.13 8.45 -17.61
C LYS A 103 -2.75 8.35 -18.25
N ASP A 104 -2.60 8.88 -19.47
CA ASP A 104 -1.34 8.81 -20.21
C ASP A 104 -0.22 9.55 -19.49
N LYS A 105 -0.48 10.76 -18.98
CA LYS A 105 0.50 11.51 -18.16
C LYS A 105 0.92 10.77 -16.91
N VAL A 106 -0.05 10.17 -16.19
CA VAL A 106 0.23 9.35 -15.02
C VAL A 106 1.09 8.14 -15.40
N MET A 107 0.70 7.43 -16.45
CA MET A 107 1.41 6.23 -16.90
C MET A 107 2.82 6.55 -17.43
N GLU A 108 2.99 7.64 -18.15
CA GLU A 108 4.29 8.13 -18.64
C GLU A 108 5.22 8.43 -17.46
N HIS A 109 4.72 9.19 -16.46
CA HIS A 109 5.48 9.51 -15.27
C HIS A 109 5.91 8.27 -14.49
N MET A 110 5.00 7.32 -14.30
CA MET A 110 5.32 6.07 -13.60
C MET A 110 6.35 5.22 -14.37
N ARG A 111 6.25 5.14 -15.71
CA ARG A 111 7.23 4.42 -16.54
C ARG A 111 8.62 5.06 -16.52
N ALA A 112 8.69 6.38 -16.45
CA ALA A 112 9.96 7.09 -16.40
C ALA A 112 10.72 6.88 -15.09
N ASN A 113 10.02 6.56 -13.99
CA ASN A 113 10.59 6.52 -12.65
C ASN A 113 10.57 5.13 -11.98
N LEU A 114 9.93 4.13 -12.60
CA LEU A 114 9.80 2.79 -12.02
C LEU A 114 10.25 1.70 -13.01
N THR A 115 10.72 0.60 -12.45
CA THR A 115 10.98 -0.62 -13.24
C THR A 115 9.68 -1.24 -13.74
N GLY A 116 9.73 -1.93 -14.88
CA GLY A 116 8.55 -2.37 -15.63
C GLY A 116 7.47 -3.11 -14.82
N TYR A 117 7.86 -4.01 -13.92
CA TYR A 117 6.90 -4.76 -13.09
C TYR A 117 6.22 -3.91 -12.01
N LYS A 118 6.77 -2.73 -11.67
CA LYS A 118 6.20 -1.76 -10.73
C LYS A 118 5.28 -0.74 -11.40
N VAL A 119 5.20 -0.74 -12.73
CA VAL A 119 4.33 0.19 -13.46
C VAL A 119 2.87 -0.27 -13.32
N PRO A 120 1.95 0.62 -12.91
CA PRO A 120 0.53 0.28 -12.79
C PRO A 120 -0.07 -0.18 -14.12
N ARG A 121 -1.02 -1.11 -14.08
CA ARG A 121 -1.82 -1.47 -15.25
C ARG A 121 -3.08 -0.62 -15.40
N SER A 122 -3.56 -0.06 -14.31
CA SER A 122 -4.77 0.75 -14.33
C SER A 122 -4.66 1.99 -13.46
N VAL A 123 -5.29 3.07 -13.93
CA VAL A 123 -5.39 4.36 -13.23
C VAL A 123 -6.86 4.73 -13.14
N GLU A 124 -7.34 5.03 -11.95
CA GLU A 124 -8.69 5.52 -11.68
C GLU A 124 -8.59 6.90 -11.04
N PHE A 125 -9.27 7.89 -11.64
CA PHE A 125 -9.39 9.22 -11.03
C PHE A 125 -10.60 9.26 -10.11
N ARG A 126 -10.44 9.91 -8.96
CA ARG A 126 -11.50 10.15 -7.97
C ARG A 126 -11.45 11.58 -7.48
N ASP A 127 -12.59 12.06 -6.99
CA ASP A 127 -12.68 13.37 -6.33
C ASP A 127 -12.12 13.31 -4.91
N VAL A 128 -12.25 12.15 -4.24
CA VAL A 128 -11.80 11.92 -2.86
C VAL A 128 -11.39 10.45 -2.67
N LEU A 129 -10.41 10.21 -1.83
CA LEU A 129 -10.03 8.87 -1.37
C LEU A 129 -10.58 8.62 0.04
N PRO A 130 -10.94 7.37 0.38
CA PRO A 130 -11.35 7.01 1.74
C PRO A 130 -10.18 7.21 2.70
N THR A 131 -10.43 7.94 3.79
CA THR A 131 -9.43 8.26 4.80
C THR A 131 -9.93 7.98 6.21
N THR A 132 -9.01 7.72 7.12
CA THR A 132 -9.29 7.72 8.56
C THR A 132 -9.55 9.13 9.06
N ASN A 133 -10.08 9.26 10.29
CA ASN A 133 -10.27 10.55 10.97
C ASN A 133 -8.97 11.36 11.13
N VAL A 134 -7.81 10.71 11.02
CA VAL A 134 -6.48 11.35 11.09
C VAL A 134 -5.84 11.53 9.69
N GLY A 135 -6.64 11.42 8.62
CA GLY A 135 -6.22 11.70 7.24
C GLY A 135 -5.40 10.60 6.55
N LYS A 136 -5.27 9.40 7.14
CA LYS A 136 -4.58 8.29 6.47
C LYS A 136 -5.50 7.60 5.47
N ILE A 137 -5.01 7.36 4.25
CA ILE A 137 -5.76 6.67 3.20
C ILE A 137 -6.04 5.21 3.62
N LEU A 138 -7.27 4.78 3.45
CA LEU A 138 -7.76 3.43 3.76
C LEU A 138 -7.64 2.53 2.53
N ARG A 139 -6.41 2.07 2.21
CA ARG A 139 -6.16 1.15 1.09
C ARG A 139 -7.02 -0.12 1.14
N ARG A 140 -7.37 -0.57 2.35
CA ARG A 140 -8.27 -1.72 2.53
C ARG A 140 -9.64 -1.49 1.89
N GLU A 141 -10.23 -0.31 2.09
CA GLU A 141 -11.54 0.01 1.49
C GLU A 141 -11.46 0.03 -0.04
N LEU A 142 -10.42 0.64 -0.60
CA LEU A 142 -10.18 0.63 -2.05
C LEU A 142 -10.03 -0.79 -2.59
N ARG A 143 -9.30 -1.66 -1.87
CA ARG A 143 -9.15 -3.06 -2.26
C ARG A 143 -10.47 -3.83 -2.16
N ASP A 144 -11.23 -3.64 -1.08
CA ASP A 144 -12.54 -4.29 -0.90
C ASP A 144 -13.56 -3.86 -1.97
N GLU A 145 -13.54 -2.60 -2.40
CA GLU A 145 -14.34 -2.10 -3.53
C GLU A 145 -13.96 -2.81 -4.84
N GLU A 146 -12.66 -2.93 -5.13
CA GLU A 146 -12.21 -3.58 -6.36
C GLU A 146 -12.52 -5.08 -6.37
N LEU A 147 -12.34 -5.78 -5.27
CA LEU A 147 -12.71 -7.19 -5.15
C LEU A 147 -14.21 -7.41 -5.37
N LYS A 148 -15.06 -6.52 -4.87
CA LYS A 148 -16.52 -6.55 -5.13
C LYS A 148 -16.82 -6.35 -6.61
N LYS A 149 -16.15 -5.40 -7.30
CA LYS A 149 -16.33 -5.18 -8.74
C LYS A 149 -15.94 -6.41 -9.57
N LEU A 150 -14.92 -7.14 -9.13
CA LEU A 150 -14.44 -8.36 -9.79
C LEU A 150 -15.25 -9.61 -9.42
N GLY A 151 -16.23 -9.51 -8.52
CA GLY A 151 -17.02 -10.65 -8.06
C GLY A 151 -16.25 -11.66 -7.19
N VAL A 152 -15.05 -11.29 -6.71
CA VAL A 152 -14.22 -12.13 -5.85
C VAL A 152 -14.74 -12.01 -4.42
N LYS A 153 -15.27 -13.12 -3.87
CA LYS A 153 -15.61 -13.22 -2.44
C LYS A 153 -14.33 -13.41 -1.63
N LYS A 154 -14.24 -12.74 -0.49
CA LYS A 154 -13.19 -12.97 0.52
C LYS A 154 -13.27 -14.37 1.09
#